data_893f02b853e1b4c6095ea300be18889e
#
_entry.id   893f02b853e1b4c6095ea300be18889e
#
_cell.length_a   1.000
_cell.length_b   1.000
_cell.length_c   1.000
_cell.angle_alpha   90.00
_cell.angle_beta   90.00
_cell.angle_gamma   90.00
#
_symmetry.space_group_name_H-M   'P 1'
#
loop_
_entity.id
_entity.type
_entity.pdbx_description
1 polymer ?
#
loop_
_entity_poly.entity_id
_entity_poly.type
_entity_poly.pdbx_seq_one_letter_code
_entity_poly.pdbx_strand_id
1 'polypeptide(L)'
;TEISSSDWPCVGLPDVLLADRGELMSHQVEALVSSFNVRVESAPPRRGDAKGIVESTFRTLQAEFKSFAPGIVEGSRIKSHGETDYRLDASLSVFEFTQIILRTILFRNNHLVMDKYDRDADFPTDLPSIPVQLWQWGMQHRTGSLRAVEQEQLRVALLPRRKVSISSFGVNLWGLYYS
;
A
#
# COMPACT_ATOMS: atom_id res chain seq x y z
N THR A 1 -14.04 -13.47 3.74
CA THR A 1 -13.27 -13.61 5.01
C THR A 1 -13.29 -12.24 5.66
N GLU A 2 -13.94 -12.13 6.78
CA GLU A 2 -13.93 -10.91 7.59
C GLU A 2 -12.55 -10.80 8.26
N ILE A 3 -11.88 -9.67 8.11
CA ILE A 3 -10.58 -9.41 8.73
C ILE A 3 -10.88 -8.78 10.09
N SER A 4 -10.41 -9.42 11.17
CA SER A 4 -10.60 -8.87 12.51
C SER A 4 -9.61 -7.73 12.79
N SER A 5 -9.93 -6.88 13.75
CA SER A 5 -9.03 -5.81 14.20
C SER A 5 -7.75 -6.36 14.85
N SER A 6 -7.77 -7.60 15.34
CA SER A 6 -6.58 -8.29 15.85
C SER A 6 -5.66 -8.76 14.73
N ASP A 7 -6.23 -9.13 13.58
CA ASP A 7 -5.43 -9.55 12.41
C ASP A 7 -4.76 -8.36 11.70
N TRP A 8 -5.39 -7.18 11.81
CA TRP A 8 -4.89 -5.93 11.21
C TRP A 8 -4.98 -4.77 12.20
N PRO A 9 -4.07 -4.69 13.19
CA PRO A 9 -4.10 -3.64 14.22
C PRO A 9 -3.57 -2.28 13.75
N CYS A 10 -2.99 -2.20 12.55
CA CYS A 10 -2.37 -0.98 12.03
C CYS A 10 -3.44 -0.01 11.53
N VAL A 11 -4.02 0.77 12.44
CA VAL A 11 -5.08 1.75 12.14
C VAL A 11 -4.63 3.14 12.56
N GLY A 12 -4.84 4.12 11.70
CA GLY A 12 -4.54 5.54 11.95
C GLY A 12 -3.64 6.16 10.88
N LEU A 13 -3.50 7.48 10.95
CA LEU A 13 -2.64 8.24 10.05
C LEU A 13 -1.25 8.47 10.67
N PRO A 14 -0.18 8.18 9.94
CA PRO A 14 1.17 8.53 10.37
C PRO A 14 1.39 10.05 10.32
N ASP A 15 2.35 10.54 11.09
CA ASP A 15 2.77 11.94 11.00
C ASP A 15 3.60 12.22 9.76
N VAL A 16 4.35 11.22 9.31
CA VAL A 16 5.25 11.30 8.15
C VAL A 16 5.01 10.14 7.21
N LEU A 17 4.89 10.45 5.94
CA LEU A 17 4.83 9.48 4.85
C LEU A 17 6.06 9.65 3.96
N LEU A 18 6.85 8.60 3.79
CA LEU A 18 7.96 8.60 2.85
C LEU A 18 7.47 8.15 1.48
N ALA A 19 7.64 8.99 0.47
CA ALA A 19 7.22 8.71 -0.89
C ALA A 19 8.32 9.04 -1.91
N ASP A 20 8.22 8.51 -3.13
CA ASP A 20 9.10 8.97 -4.20
C ASP A 20 8.56 10.22 -4.91
N ARG A 21 9.41 10.80 -5.76
CA ARG A 21 9.06 12.07 -6.44
C ARG A 21 7.84 11.94 -7.35
N GLY A 22 7.60 10.78 -7.93
CA GLY A 22 6.45 10.54 -8.81
C GLY A 22 5.14 10.48 -8.01
N GLU A 23 5.18 9.83 -6.86
CA GLU A 23 4.04 9.69 -5.96
C GLU A 23 3.67 11.01 -5.27
N LEU A 24 4.67 11.87 -4.98
CA LEU A 24 4.47 13.18 -4.35
C LEU A 24 3.57 14.12 -5.16
N MET A 25 3.46 13.91 -6.46
CA MET A 25 2.63 14.73 -7.36
C MET A 25 1.18 14.23 -7.45
N SER A 26 0.80 13.23 -6.67
CA SER A 26 -0.56 12.71 -6.71
C SER A 26 -1.53 13.57 -5.90
N HIS A 27 -2.78 13.69 -6.39
CA HIS A 27 -3.84 14.40 -5.67
C HIS A 27 -4.16 13.81 -4.29
N GLN A 28 -3.92 12.51 -4.11
CA GLN A 28 -4.10 11.85 -2.83
C GLN A 28 -3.09 12.33 -1.80
N VAL A 29 -1.83 12.50 -2.21
CA VAL A 29 -0.78 13.05 -1.34
C VAL A 29 -1.10 14.50 -0.97
N GLU A 30 -1.52 15.32 -1.94
CA GLU A 30 -1.96 16.70 -1.68
C GLU A 30 -3.11 16.73 -0.65
N ALA A 31 -4.07 15.80 -0.75
CA ALA A 31 -5.18 15.68 0.21
C ALA A 31 -4.69 15.27 1.61
N LEU A 32 -3.75 14.33 1.72
CA LEU A 32 -3.17 13.93 3.01
C LEU A 32 -2.45 15.10 3.69
N VAL A 33 -1.70 15.89 2.93
CA VAL A 33 -1.00 17.07 3.47
C VAL A 33 -2.00 18.14 3.88
N SER A 34 -2.92 18.54 2.98
CA SER A 34 -3.80 19.69 3.20
C SER A 34 -4.93 19.44 4.19
N SER A 35 -5.53 18.25 4.15
CA SER A 35 -6.70 17.93 4.99
C SER A 35 -6.32 17.29 6.32
N PHE A 36 -5.21 16.58 6.38
CA PHE A 36 -4.82 15.81 7.56
C PHE A 36 -3.45 16.20 8.13
N ASN A 37 -2.78 17.19 7.56
CA ASN A 37 -1.48 17.67 8.01
C ASN A 37 -0.43 16.52 8.16
N VAL A 38 -0.48 15.55 7.24
CA VAL A 38 0.54 14.52 7.13
C VAL A 38 1.75 15.12 6.44
N ARG A 39 2.92 15.04 7.04
CA ARG A 39 4.16 15.47 6.38
C ARG A 39 4.56 14.42 5.36
N VAL A 40 4.92 14.86 4.17
CA VAL A 40 5.40 13.95 3.12
C VAL A 40 6.86 14.26 2.83
N GLU A 41 7.71 13.28 3.01
CA GLU A 41 9.13 13.37 2.79
C GLU A 41 9.52 12.61 1.52
N SER A 42 10.36 13.23 0.72
CA SER A 42 10.91 12.56 -0.46
C SER A 42 12.09 11.70 -0.06
N ALA A 43 12.08 10.43 -0.48
CA ALA A 43 13.26 9.59 -0.34
C ALA A 43 14.45 10.27 -1.07
N PRO A 44 15.61 10.42 -0.40
CA PRO A 44 16.79 10.99 -1.04
C PRO A 44 17.15 10.24 -2.32
N PRO A 45 17.51 10.93 -3.40
CA PRO A 45 17.95 10.29 -4.63
C PRO A 45 19.14 9.36 -4.34
N ARG A 46 19.12 8.16 -4.89
CA ARG A 46 20.16 7.12 -4.76
C ARG A 46 20.36 6.51 -3.37
N ARG A 47 19.44 6.74 -2.45
CA ARG A 47 19.40 6.00 -1.16
C ARG A 47 18.38 4.87 -1.26
N GLY A 48 18.78 3.76 -1.88
CA GLY A 48 17.98 2.55 -1.97
C GLY A 48 17.69 1.89 -0.61
N ASP A 49 18.53 2.16 0.41
CA ASP A 49 18.34 1.73 1.79
C ASP A 49 17.02 2.25 2.40
N ALA A 50 16.64 3.50 2.10
CA ALA A 50 15.42 4.10 2.62
C ALA A 50 14.13 3.44 2.06
N LYS A 51 14.19 2.81 0.90
CA LYS A 51 13.08 2.10 0.26
C LYS A 51 13.23 0.58 0.24
N GLY A 52 14.39 0.08 0.65
CA GLY A 52 14.72 -1.34 0.55
C GLY A 52 13.68 -2.26 1.20
N ILE A 53 13.09 -1.84 2.32
CA ILE A 53 12.04 -2.59 3.01
C ILE A 53 10.76 -2.66 2.15
N VAL A 54 10.32 -1.53 1.60
CA VAL A 54 9.11 -1.46 0.76
C VAL A 54 9.29 -2.28 -0.52
N GLU A 55 10.40 -2.06 -1.24
CA GLU A 55 10.72 -2.78 -2.48
C GLU A 55 10.88 -4.29 -2.26
N SER A 56 11.58 -4.68 -1.19
CA SER A 56 11.74 -6.10 -0.83
C SER A 56 10.41 -6.72 -0.44
N THR A 57 9.54 -5.98 0.23
CA THR A 57 8.20 -6.42 0.61
C THR A 57 7.34 -6.68 -0.64
N PHE A 58 7.29 -5.74 -1.57
CA PHE A 58 6.55 -5.94 -2.84
C PHE A 58 7.07 -7.14 -3.63
N ARG A 59 8.39 -7.28 -3.74
CA ARG A 59 9.00 -8.42 -4.44
C ARG A 59 8.65 -9.75 -3.77
N THR A 60 8.68 -9.81 -2.44
CA THR A 60 8.32 -11.02 -1.70
C THR A 60 6.84 -11.35 -1.85
N LEU A 61 5.95 -10.35 -1.68
CA LEU A 61 4.52 -10.52 -1.91
C LEU A 61 4.24 -11.06 -3.32
N GLN A 62 4.88 -10.47 -4.34
CA GLN A 62 4.74 -10.94 -5.73
C GLN A 62 5.21 -12.39 -5.90
N ALA A 63 6.31 -12.79 -5.28
CA ALA A 63 6.80 -14.15 -5.36
C ALA A 63 5.85 -15.15 -4.69
N GLU A 64 5.25 -14.78 -3.57
CA GLU A 64 4.33 -15.64 -2.82
C GLU A 64 3.00 -15.86 -3.56
N PHE A 65 2.39 -14.83 -4.14
CA PHE A 65 1.10 -15.01 -4.81
C PHE A 65 1.22 -15.52 -6.26
N LYS A 66 2.39 -15.45 -6.89
CA LYS A 66 2.61 -15.93 -8.27
C LYS A 66 2.19 -17.38 -8.47
N SER A 67 2.45 -18.23 -7.50
CA SER A 67 2.09 -19.66 -7.58
C SER A 67 0.56 -19.90 -7.56
N PHE A 68 -0.22 -18.93 -7.12
CA PHE A 68 -1.67 -19.01 -7.01
C PHE A 68 -2.43 -18.23 -8.07
N ALA A 69 -1.72 -17.52 -8.95
CA ALA A 69 -2.34 -16.63 -9.92
C ALA A 69 -1.90 -17.00 -11.35
N PRO A 70 -2.65 -17.88 -12.04
CA PRO A 70 -2.40 -18.21 -13.45
C PRO A 70 -2.44 -16.96 -14.34
N GLY A 71 -1.61 -16.91 -15.36
CA GLY A 71 -1.57 -15.80 -16.31
C GLY A 71 -0.75 -14.58 -15.84
N ILE A 72 0.02 -14.70 -14.76
CA ILE A 72 0.95 -13.66 -14.33
C ILE A 72 2.08 -13.47 -15.34
N VAL A 73 2.32 -12.19 -15.65
CA VAL A 73 3.44 -11.76 -16.50
C VAL A 73 4.75 -11.87 -15.73
N GLU A 74 5.65 -12.75 -16.13
CA GLU A 74 7.00 -12.81 -15.59
C GLU A 74 7.96 -11.94 -16.41
N GLY A 75 8.39 -10.83 -15.81
CA GLY A 75 9.41 -9.95 -16.38
C GLY A 75 8.99 -9.22 -17.67
N SER A 76 9.91 -8.49 -18.28
CA SER A 76 9.76 -7.89 -19.60
C SER A 76 10.04 -8.94 -20.69
N ARG A 77 9.29 -10.03 -20.75
CA ARG A 77 9.40 -10.95 -21.88
C ARG A 77 8.87 -10.25 -23.12
N ILE A 78 9.80 -9.92 -24.01
CA ILE A 78 9.46 -9.61 -25.39
C ILE A 78 8.87 -10.88 -25.96
N LYS A 79 7.60 -10.87 -26.38
CA LYS A 79 6.93 -12.01 -26.99
C LYS A 79 7.78 -12.55 -28.13
N SER A 80 8.19 -13.79 -28.02
CA SER A 80 8.73 -14.52 -29.15
C SER A 80 7.58 -14.85 -30.11
N HIS A 81 7.82 -14.76 -31.42
CA HIS A 81 6.78 -15.05 -32.43
C HIS A 81 6.33 -16.52 -32.26
N GLY A 82 5.05 -16.73 -31.90
CA GLY A 82 4.48 -18.08 -31.71
C GLY A 82 4.24 -18.51 -30.26
N GLU A 83 4.58 -17.72 -29.25
CA GLU A 83 4.22 -18.03 -27.87
C GLU A 83 2.74 -17.74 -27.58
N THR A 84 2.10 -18.67 -26.86
CA THR A 84 0.73 -18.52 -26.37
C THR A 84 0.62 -17.28 -25.46
N ASP A 85 -0.43 -16.50 -25.61
CA ASP A 85 -0.63 -15.32 -24.76
C ASP A 85 -1.06 -15.78 -23.36
N TYR A 86 -0.13 -15.77 -22.41
CA TYR A 86 -0.39 -16.13 -21.01
C TYR A 86 -1.49 -15.29 -20.33
N ARG A 87 -1.90 -14.14 -20.91
CA ARG A 87 -3.07 -13.38 -20.44
C ARG A 87 -4.36 -14.17 -20.64
N LEU A 88 -4.39 -15.11 -21.57
CA LEU A 88 -5.53 -16.00 -21.79
C LEU A 88 -5.67 -17.04 -20.66
N ASP A 89 -4.59 -17.28 -19.91
CA ASP A 89 -4.60 -18.17 -18.75
C ASP A 89 -5.09 -17.46 -17.47
N ALA A 90 -5.28 -16.13 -17.51
CA ALA A 90 -5.78 -15.37 -16.38
C ALA A 90 -7.24 -15.75 -16.08
N SER A 91 -7.44 -16.50 -15.01
CA SER A 91 -8.74 -17.06 -14.61
C SER A 91 -9.30 -16.45 -13.32
N LEU A 92 -8.50 -15.67 -12.57
CA LEU A 92 -8.93 -15.09 -11.31
C LEU A 92 -9.78 -13.84 -11.54
N SER A 93 -10.90 -13.76 -10.86
CA SER A 93 -11.64 -12.52 -10.71
C SER A 93 -10.86 -11.53 -9.82
N VAL A 94 -11.17 -10.24 -9.92
CA VAL A 94 -10.59 -9.20 -9.04
C VAL A 94 -10.83 -9.54 -7.57
N PHE A 95 -11.99 -10.10 -7.24
CA PHE A 95 -12.33 -10.50 -5.88
C PHE A 95 -11.42 -11.62 -5.36
N GLU A 96 -11.24 -12.69 -6.12
CA GLU A 96 -10.36 -13.81 -5.75
C GLU A 96 -8.90 -13.36 -5.64
N PHE A 97 -8.44 -12.56 -6.60
CA PHE A 97 -7.10 -11.97 -6.54
C PHE A 97 -6.90 -11.12 -5.28
N THR A 98 -7.88 -10.26 -4.95
CA THR A 98 -7.84 -9.45 -3.72
C THR A 98 -7.77 -10.33 -2.47
N GLN A 99 -8.52 -11.43 -2.42
CA GLN A 99 -8.46 -12.35 -1.29
C GLN A 99 -7.08 -13.00 -1.14
N ILE A 100 -6.45 -13.40 -2.25
CA ILE A 100 -5.09 -13.97 -2.23
C ILE A 100 -4.11 -12.95 -1.67
N ILE A 101 -4.12 -11.72 -2.20
CA ILE A 101 -3.23 -10.64 -1.74
C ILE A 101 -3.43 -10.36 -0.25
N LEU A 102 -4.67 -10.22 0.21
CA LEU A 102 -4.96 -9.94 1.62
C LEU A 102 -4.48 -11.08 2.53
N ARG A 103 -4.68 -12.34 2.16
CA ARG A 103 -4.17 -13.49 2.92
C ARG A 103 -2.65 -13.50 2.99
N THR A 104 -1.99 -13.22 1.88
CA THR A 104 -0.52 -13.13 1.82
C THR A 104 0.01 -12.02 2.73
N ILE A 105 -0.62 -10.83 2.70
CA ILE A 105 -0.26 -9.72 3.59
C ILE A 105 -0.47 -10.09 5.05
N LEU A 106 -1.63 -10.66 5.39
CA LEU A 106 -1.95 -11.08 6.76
C LEU A 106 -0.98 -12.14 7.27
N PHE A 107 -0.69 -13.16 6.46
CA PHE A 107 0.29 -14.19 6.82
C PHE A 107 1.67 -13.58 7.09
N ARG A 108 2.14 -12.73 6.18
CA ARG A 108 3.42 -12.04 6.34
C ARG A 108 3.47 -11.19 7.61
N ASN A 109 2.44 -10.38 7.84
CA ASN A 109 2.43 -9.45 8.97
C ASN A 109 2.31 -10.15 10.33
N ASN A 110 1.60 -11.28 10.37
CA ASN A 110 1.27 -11.95 11.64
C ASN A 110 2.18 -13.14 11.97
N HIS A 111 2.86 -13.73 10.97
CA HIS A 111 3.57 -15.00 11.16
C HIS A 111 5.01 -15.01 10.65
N LEU A 112 5.35 -14.16 9.67
CA LEU A 112 6.67 -14.22 9.06
C LEU A 112 7.71 -13.48 9.90
N VAL A 113 8.77 -14.19 10.30
CA VAL A 113 9.92 -13.58 10.96
C VAL A 113 10.81 -12.92 9.90
N MET A 114 11.18 -11.67 10.12
CA MET A 114 12.06 -10.90 9.24
C MET A 114 13.51 -11.05 9.69
N ASP A 115 14.20 -12.09 9.22
CA ASP A 115 15.58 -12.42 9.68
C ASP A 115 16.61 -11.31 9.42
N LYS A 116 16.39 -10.49 8.39
CA LYS A 116 17.30 -9.41 7.99
C LYS A 116 16.79 -8.01 8.39
N TYR A 117 15.83 -7.95 9.30
CA TYR A 117 15.35 -6.67 9.80
C TYR A 117 16.40 -6.04 10.69
N ASP A 118 16.85 -4.84 10.31
CA ASP A 118 17.77 -4.04 11.12
C ASP A 118 16.97 -3.43 12.28
N ARG A 119 17.17 -3.99 13.46
CA ARG A 119 16.41 -3.65 14.67
C ARG A 119 17.02 -2.44 15.33
N ASP A 120 16.20 -1.49 15.71
CA ASP A 120 16.64 -0.42 16.59
C ASP A 120 17.05 -0.98 17.96
N ALA A 121 18.01 -0.34 18.59
CA ALA A 121 18.61 -0.82 19.83
C ALA A 121 17.65 -0.85 21.04
N ASP A 122 16.53 -0.15 20.95
CA ASP A 122 15.50 -0.11 22.00
C ASP A 122 14.56 -1.32 21.98
N PHE A 123 14.53 -2.11 20.89
CA PHE A 123 13.72 -3.33 20.87
C PHE A 123 14.30 -4.41 21.79
N PRO A 124 13.46 -5.07 22.62
CA PRO A 124 13.88 -6.22 23.42
C PRO A 124 14.48 -7.33 22.55
N THR A 125 15.58 -7.94 23.02
CA THR A 125 16.27 -8.99 22.26
C THR A 125 15.46 -10.24 22.05
N ASP A 126 14.53 -10.53 22.94
CA ASP A 126 13.61 -11.67 22.92
C ASP A 126 12.32 -11.42 22.09
N LEU A 127 12.06 -10.17 21.68
CA LEU A 127 10.93 -9.85 20.82
C LEU A 127 11.18 -10.38 19.40
N PRO A 128 10.35 -11.28 18.86
CA PRO A 128 10.52 -11.76 17.49
C PRO A 128 10.37 -10.62 16.46
N SER A 129 11.17 -10.66 15.38
CA SER A 129 11.04 -9.69 14.27
C SER A 129 9.84 -9.99 13.37
N ILE A 130 8.65 -10.16 13.97
CA ILE A 130 7.38 -10.32 13.28
C ILE A 130 6.71 -8.93 13.20
N PRO A 131 6.29 -8.46 12.00
CA PRO A 131 5.78 -7.10 11.81
C PRO A 131 4.71 -6.66 12.82
N VAL A 132 3.71 -7.49 13.08
CA VAL A 132 2.65 -7.15 14.03
C VAL A 132 3.15 -7.00 15.47
N GLN A 133 4.12 -7.82 15.88
CA GLN A 133 4.68 -7.75 17.23
C GLN A 133 5.56 -6.52 17.41
N LEU A 134 6.38 -6.20 16.42
CA LEU A 134 7.16 -4.96 16.39
C LEU A 134 6.26 -3.72 16.42
N TRP A 135 5.16 -3.75 15.65
CA TRP A 135 4.17 -2.69 15.65
C TRP A 135 3.50 -2.51 17.02
N GLN A 136 3.00 -3.59 17.61
CA GLN A 136 2.34 -3.56 18.91
C GLN A 136 3.28 -3.06 20.01
N TRP A 137 4.52 -3.54 20.01
CA TRP A 137 5.53 -3.05 20.93
C TRP A 137 5.81 -1.56 20.72
N GLY A 138 5.99 -1.11 19.50
CA GLY A 138 6.20 0.30 19.17
C GLY A 138 5.04 1.20 19.63
N MET A 139 3.80 0.76 19.44
CA MET A 139 2.61 1.49 19.91
C MET A 139 2.53 1.63 21.44
N GLN A 140 3.09 0.67 22.17
CA GLN A 140 3.10 0.67 23.64
C GLN A 140 4.25 1.46 24.24
N HIS A 141 5.41 1.48 23.59
CA HIS A 141 6.66 1.98 24.18
C HIS A 141 7.21 3.24 23.52
N ARG A 142 6.80 3.55 22.29
CA ARG A 142 7.27 4.75 21.58
C ARG A 142 6.21 5.85 21.63
N THR A 143 6.67 7.07 21.84
CA THR A 143 5.84 8.27 21.74
C THR A 143 5.63 8.61 20.25
N GLY A 144 4.43 9.00 19.88
CA GLY A 144 4.08 9.30 18.50
C GLY A 144 2.90 8.44 18.07
N SER A 145 1.75 8.67 18.69
CA SER A 145 0.52 7.97 18.36
C SER A 145 0.08 8.29 16.94
N LEU A 146 -0.39 7.29 16.25
CA LEU A 146 -1.14 7.49 15.02
C LEU A 146 -2.38 8.33 15.32
N ARG A 147 -2.67 9.28 14.45
CA ARG A 147 -3.85 10.13 14.59
C ARG A 147 -5.09 9.35 14.15
N ALA A 148 -6.09 9.33 15.03
CA ALA A 148 -7.39 8.83 14.66
C ALA A 148 -8.08 9.82 13.71
N VAL A 149 -8.61 9.30 12.61
CA VAL A 149 -9.40 10.06 11.64
C VAL A 149 -10.65 9.26 11.32
N GLU A 150 -11.76 9.97 11.18
CA GLU A 150 -13.00 9.34 10.78
C GLU A 150 -12.87 8.75 9.37
N GLN A 151 -13.28 7.48 9.23
CA GLN A 151 -13.11 6.73 7.99
C GLN A 151 -13.76 7.42 6.79
N GLU A 152 -14.94 8.01 6.97
CA GLU A 152 -15.65 8.69 5.88
C GLU A 152 -14.92 9.97 5.44
N GLN A 153 -14.36 10.73 6.38
CA GLN A 153 -13.55 11.90 6.04
C GLN A 153 -12.31 11.52 5.22
N LEU A 154 -11.63 10.44 5.64
CA LEU A 154 -10.47 9.92 4.91
C LEU A 154 -10.86 9.43 3.51
N ARG A 155 -11.96 8.68 3.42
CA ARG A 155 -12.48 8.18 2.15
C ARG A 155 -12.78 9.33 1.18
N VAL A 156 -13.52 10.34 1.61
CA VAL A 156 -13.87 11.49 0.77
C VAL A 156 -12.62 12.27 0.34
N ALA A 157 -11.66 12.47 1.24
CA ALA A 157 -10.43 13.19 0.93
C ALA A 157 -9.54 12.45 -0.10
N LEU A 158 -9.55 11.13 -0.08
CA LEU A 158 -8.75 10.29 -0.99
C LEU A 158 -9.47 9.95 -2.31
N LEU A 159 -10.73 10.37 -2.50
CA LEU A 159 -11.40 10.19 -3.79
C LEU A 159 -10.65 10.91 -4.91
N PRO A 160 -10.59 10.31 -6.10
CA PRO A 160 -10.03 10.98 -7.27
C PRO A 160 -10.75 12.31 -7.53
N ARG A 161 -9.98 13.39 -7.67
CA ARG A 161 -10.51 14.73 -7.92
C ARG A 161 -10.13 15.19 -9.32
N ARG A 162 -11.03 15.92 -9.97
CA ARG A 162 -10.78 16.55 -11.26
C ARG A 162 -11.30 17.98 -11.25
N LYS A 163 -10.45 18.89 -11.73
CA LYS A 163 -10.89 20.27 -11.97
C LYS A 163 -11.73 20.28 -13.23
N VAL A 164 -12.95 20.82 -13.15
CA VAL A 164 -13.88 20.97 -14.26
C VAL A 164 -14.42 22.39 -14.26
N SER A 165 -14.86 22.88 -15.45
CA SER A 165 -15.53 24.16 -15.58
C SER A 165 -17.04 23.98 -15.45
N ILE A 166 -17.71 24.89 -14.78
CA ILE A 166 -19.17 24.97 -14.71
C ILE A 166 -19.62 25.83 -15.88
N SER A 167 -20.53 25.32 -16.68
CA SER A 167 -21.17 26.03 -17.79
C SER A 167 -22.65 26.26 -17.50
N SER A 168 -23.34 26.99 -18.39
CA SER A 168 -24.82 27.13 -18.32
C SER A 168 -25.57 25.80 -18.43
N PHE A 169 -24.91 24.75 -18.94
CA PHE A 169 -25.45 23.39 -19.04
C PHE A 169 -25.03 22.48 -17.87
N GLY A 170 -24.40 23.02 -16.84
CA GLY A 170 -23.88 22.27 -15.71
C GLY A 170 -22.41 21.87 -15.87
N VAL A 171 -22.01 20.83 -15.14
CA VAL A 171 -20.65 20.29 -15.11
C VAL A 171 -20.50 19.16 -16.12
N ASN A 172 -19.56 19.27 -17.04
CA ASN A 172 -19.21 18.18 -17.94
C ASN A 172 -18.05 17.36 -17.36
N LEU A 173 -18.28 16.08 -17.13
CA LEU A 173 -17.26 15.13 -16.69
C LEU A 173 -17.39 13.83 -17.51
N TRP A 174 -16.31 13.47 -18.21
CA TRP A 174 -16.24 12.30 -19.10
C TRP A 174 -17.38 12.20 -20.15
N GLY A 175 -17.83 13.34 -20.66
CA GLY A 175 -18.91 13.40 -21.63
C GLY A 175 -20.32 13.36 -21.05
N LEU A 176 -20.44 13.26 -19.72
CA LEU A 176 -21.71 13.33 -19.00
C LEU A 176 -21.91 14.73 -18.42
N TYR A 177 -23.14 15.24 -18.48
CA TYR A 177 -23.54 16.51 -17.88
C TYR A 177 -24.26 16.27 -16.56
N TYR A 178 -23.81 16.99 -15.55
CA TYR A 178 -24.41 17.01 -14.21
C TYR A 178 -24.94 18.42 -13.96
N SER A 179 -26.24 18.55 -13.77
CA SER A 179 -26.95 19.81 -13.48
C SER A 179 -27.46 19.84 -12.04
#